data_d8ed44b4b037b613d250a5fb9f46ffff
#
_entry.id   d8ed44b4b037b613d250a5fb9f46ffff
#
_cell.length_a   1.000
_cell.length_b   1.000
_cell.length_c   1.000
_cell.angle_alpha   90.00
_cell.angle_beta   90.00
_cell.angle_gamma   90.00
#
_symmetry.space_group_name_H-M   'P 1'
#
loop_
_entity.id
_entity.type
_entity.pdbx_description
1 polymer ?
#
loop_
_entity_poly.entity_id
_entity_poly.type
_entity_poly.pdbx_seq_one_letter_code
_entity_poly.pdbx_strand_id
1 'polypeptide(L)'
;FTDWSQVPTFDESIDGLSLDWLRFTNDQHVSFFRNEMVPLRELTPHVPCTTNFMGTYEGANYWQWSEHLDVISNDLYPMPDDREHTWQQSIASDFIHSLMRGMSGGKPWMLLECSPSSVNWGQINKLKRPGVHRQEVLQAVANGADTIHYFQWRKGRGGFEKYHGAVVDHEGSDRGRVYQECAAVGSELASLESLCQQDLPKGDVAIVYDWESRWALNASCGPKKAKAVYPYPSDIYTEACQAHYRALTVA
;
A
#
# COMPACT_ATOMS: atom_id res chain seq x y z
N PHE A 1 -33.32 -19.60 -4.67
CA PHE A 1 -32.58 -19.91 -5.90
C PHE A 1 -32.43 -21.43 -6.05
N THR A 2 -32.56 -21.94 -7.24
CA THR A 2 -32.41 -23.37 -7.57
C THR A 2 -31.14 -23.61 -8.41
N ASP A 3 -30.53 -22.58 -8.91
CA ASP A 3 -29.30 -22.58 -9.71
C ASP A 3 -28.39 -21.40 -9.35
N TRP A 4 -27.09 -21.63 -9.39
CA TRP A 4 -26.10 -20.58 -9.06
C TRP A 4 -26.20 -19.35 -9.98
N SER A 5 -26.59 -19.53 -11.22
CA SER A 5 -26.77 -18.42 -12.18
C SER A 5 -27.89 -17.44 -11.80
N GLN A 6 -28.78 -17.85 -10.90
CA GLN A 6 -29.88 -17.01 -10.39
C GLN A 6 -29.46 -16.13 -9.20
N VAL A 7 -28.31 -16.39 -8.60
CA VAL A 7 -27.81 -15.62 -7.45
C VAL A 7 -27.24 -14.32 -7.97
N PRO A 8 -27.80 -13.15 -7.62
CA PRO A 8 -27.26 -11.88 -8.04
C PRO A 8 -25.90 -11.65 -7.36
N THR A 9 -24.93 -11.21 -8.12
CA THR A 9 -23.57 -10.95 -7.62
C THR A 9 -23.44 -9.57 -6.97
N PHE A 10 -24.25 -8.64 -7.42
CA PHE A 10 -24.33 -7.29 -6.86
C PHE A 10 -25.78 -6.82 -6.93
N ASP A 11 -26.47 -6.79 -5.81
CA ASP A 11 -27.81 -6.25 -5.70
C ASP A 11 -27.86 -5.29 -4.51
N GLU A 12 -28.11 -4.02 -4.79
CA GLU A 12 -28.23 -2.97 -3.76
C GLU A 12 -29.39 -3.21 -2.78
N SER A 13 -30.30 -4.12 -3.10
CA SER A 13 -31.46 -4.44 -2.27
C SER A 13 -31.20 -5.49 -1.18
N ILE A 14 -30.05 -6.20 -1.21
CA ILE A 14 -29.74 -7.30 -0.29
C ILE A 14 -28.31 -7.15 0.26
N ASP A 15 -28.14 -6.30 1.28
CA ASP A 15 -26.86 -5.97 1.89
C ASP A 15 -26.04 -7.20 2.31
N GLY A 16 -26.68 -8.19 2.96
CA GLY A 16 -26.03 -9.42 3.38
C GLY A 16 -25.47 -10.24 2.23
N LEU A 17 -26.18 -10.31 1.11
CA LEU A 17 -25.72 -11.03 -0.08
C LEU A 17 -24.53 -10.33 -0.74
N SER A 18 -24.54 -9.00 -0.77
CA SER A 18 -23.42 -8.22 -1.28
C SER A 18 -22.16 -8.42 -0.41
N LEU A 19 -22.31 -8.47 0.90
CA LEU A 19 -21.21 -8.76 1.82
C LEU A 19 -20.67 -10.18 1.63
N ASP A 20 -21.55 -11.18 1.52
CA ASP A 20 -21.17 -12.57 1.27
C ASP A 20 -20.48 -12.75 -0.09
N TRP A 21 -20.86 -11.97 -1.10
CA TRP A 21 -20.18 -11.95 -2.39
C TRP A 21 -18.75 -11.43 -2.27
N LEU A 22 -18.54 -10.36 -1.52
CA LEU A 22 -17.19 -9.81 -1.28
C LEU A 22 -16.32 -10.78 -0.48
N ARG A 23 -16.89 -11.44 0.54
CA ARG A 23 -16.22 -12.53 1.28
C ARG A 23 -15.83 -13.68 0.37
N PHE A 24 -16.78 -14.17 -0.43
CA PHE A 24 -16.52 -15.24 -1.39
C PHE A 24 -15.42 -14.86 -2.38
N THR A 25 -15.46 -13.66 -2.93
CA THR A 25 -14.44 -13.17 -3.87
C THR A 25 -13.07 -13.13 -3.21
N ASN A 26 -12.98 -12.61 -2.00
CA ASN A 26 -11.74 -12.60 -1.24
C ASN A 26 -11.23 -14.01 -0.95
N ASP A 27 -12.10 -14.93 -0.52
CA ASP A 27 -11.74 -16.32 -0.26
C ASP A 27 -11.21 -17.03 -1.50
N GLN A 28 -11.79 -16.75 -2.69
CA GLN A 28 -11.28 -17.28 -3.95
C GLN A 28 -9.87 -16.76 -4.25
N HIS A 29 -9.61 -15.49 -4.04
CA HIS A 29 -8.28 -14.91 -4.23
C HIS A 29 -7.26 -15.49 -3.24
N VAL A 30 -7.60 -15.61 -1.97
CA VAL A 30 -6.73 -16.25 -0.95
C VAL A 30 -6.48 -17.71 -1.29
N SER A 31 -7.51 -18.45 -1.74
CA SER A 31 -7.38 -19.84 -2.16
C SER A 31 -6.45 -19.98 -3.37
N PHE A 32 -6.58 -19.09 -4.36
CA PHE A 32 -5.70 -19.05 -5.53
C PHE A 32 -4.25 -18.81 -5.11
N PHE A 33 -4.01 -17.78 -4.28
CA PHE A 33 -2.69 -17.48 -3.75
C PHE A 33 -2.07 -18.68 -3.00
N ARG A 34 -2.84 -19.32 -2.12
CA ARG A 34 -2.38 -20.51 -1.40
C ARG A 34 -2.00 -21.65 -2.34
N ASN A 35 -2.74 -21.84 -3.42
CA ASN A 35 -2.44 -22.85 -4.42
C ASN A 35 -1.11 -22.56 -5.14
N GLU A 36 -0.82 -21.30 -5.44
CA GLU A 36 0.48 -20.90 -6.00
C GLU A 36 1.65 -21.08 -5.01
N MET A 37 1.38 -20.96 -3.72
CA MET A 37 2.38 -21.14 -2.67
C MET A 37 2.83 -22.60 -2.52
N VAL A 38 1.98 -23.58 -2.85
CA VAL A 38 2.30 -25.03 -2.67
C VAL A 38 3.64 -25.40 -3.34
N PRO A 39 3.82 -25.22 -4.67
CA PRO A 39 5.09 -25.59 -5.30
C PRO A 39 6.26 -24.74 -4.81
N LEU A 40 6.06 -23.50 -4.41
CA LEU A 40 7.13 -22.67 -3.86
C LEU A 40 7.63 -23.23 -2.52
N ARG A 41 6.71 -23.64 -1.66
CA ARG A 41 7.04 -24.27 -0.36
C ARG A 41 7.72 -25.64 -0.51
N GLU A 42 7.38 -26.38 -1.56
CA GLU A 42 8.02 -27.68 -1.85
C GLU A 42 9.42 -27.51 -2.43
N LEU A 43 9.59 -26.60 -3.39
CA LEU A 43 10.84 -26.45 -4.14
C LEU A 43 11.85 -25.53 -3.45
N THR A 44 11.36 -24.49 -2.76
CA THR A 44 12.20 -23.47 -2.13
C THR A 44 11.73 -23.13 -0.71
N PRO A 45 11.64 -24.11 0.21
CA PRO A 45 11.03 -23.93 1.54
C PRO A 45 11.73 -22.89 2.43
N HIS A 46 12.98 -22.55 2.11
CA HIS A 46 13.80 -21.58 2.84
C HIS A 46 13.72 -20.15 2.27
N VAL A 47 13.04 -19.98 1.13
CA VAL A 47 12.85 -18.65 0.52
C VAL A 47 11.54 -18.05 1.01
N PRO A 48 11.57 -16.88 1.66
CA PRO A 48 10.34 -16.23 2.12
C PRO A 48 9.47 -15.79 0.93
N CYS A 49 8.16 -15.92 1.10
CA CYS A 49 7.18 -15.54 0.11
C CYS A 49 6.38 -14.33 0.58
N THR A 50 6.13 -13.43 -0.33
CA THR A 50 5.31 -12.23 -0.13
C THR A 50 4.48 -11.93 -1.37
N THR A 51 3.54 -11.03 -1.25
CA THR A 51 2.83 -10.39 -2.36
C THR A 51 2.55 -8.94 -2.01
N ASN A 52 2.56 -8.08 -3.02
CA ASN A 52 2.35 -6.65 -2.82
C ASN A 52 0.90 -6.32 -2.48
N PHE A 53 0.70 -5.67 -1.34
CA PHE A 53 -0.56 -5.06 -0.97
C PHE A 53 -0.67 -3.64 -1.58
N MET A 54 -1.88 -3.15 -1.72
CA MET A 54 -2.17 -1.81 -2.25
C MET A 54 -2.87 -0.95 -1.18
N GLY A 55 -2.23 -0.77 -0.03
CA GLY A 55 -2.75 0.04 1.08
C GLY A 55 -4.10 -0.46 1.59
N THR A 56 -5.13 0.34 1.40
CA THR A 56 -6.51 0.02 1.79
C THR A 56 -7.38 -0.40 0.60
N TYR A 57 -6.84 -1.15 -0.34
CA TYR A 57 -7.62 -1.64 -1.48
C TYR A 57 -8.88 -2.37 -1.02
N GLU A 58 -10.04 -2.00 -1.60
CA GLU A 58 -11.34 -2.50 -1.15
C GLU A 58 -11.57 -3.98 -1.51
N GLY A 59 -10.99 -4.45 -2.61
CA GLY A 59 -11.25 -5.77 -3.18
C GLY A 59 -10.59 -6.94 -2.45
N ALA A 60 -9.81 -6.70 -1.39
CA ALA A 60 -9.11 -7.76 -0.66
C ALA A 60 -9.02 -7.45 0.83
N ASN A 61 -9.40 -8.41 1.67
CA ASN A 61 -9.19 -8.34 3.11
C ASN A 61 -7.77 -8.80 3.44
N TYR A 62 -6.85 -7.86 3.51
CA TYR A 62 -5.44 -8.16 3.72
C TYR A 62 -5.10 -8.79 5.07
N TRP A 63 -5.99 -8.73 6.08
CA TRP A 63 -5.81 -9.51 7.31
C TRP A 63 -5.80 -11.01 7.04
N GLN A 64 -6.71 -11.50 6.20
CA GLN A 64 -6.74 -12.92 5.82
C GLN A 64 -5.52 -13.31 4.97
N TRP A 65 -5.05 -12.43 4.09
CA TRP A 65 -3.86 -12.69 3.28
C TRP A 65 -2.59 -12.72 4.14
N SER A 66 -2.49 -11.84 5.12
CA SER A 66 -1.31 -11.73 5.98
C SER A 66 -0.97 -13.01 6.74
N GLU A 67 -1.97 -13.85 7.03
CA GLU A 67 -1.78 -15.16 7.69
C GLU A 67 -0.97 -16.17 6.86
N HIS A 68 -0.86 -15.94 5.55
CA HIS A 68 -0.19 -16.85 4.62
C HIS A 68 1.16 -16.33 4.11
N LEU A 69 1.53 -15.12 4.47
CA LEU A 69 2.76 -14.46 4.05
C LEU A 69 3.88 -14.60 5.08
N ASP A 70 5.12 -14.76 4.61
CA ASP A 70 6.29 -14.70 5.48
C ASP A 70 6.67 -13.26 5.81
N VAL A 71 6.45 -12.36 4.86
CA VAL A 71 6.73 -10.93 4.98
C VAL A 71 5.56 -10.15 4.43
N ILE A 72 5.10 -9.17 5.18
CA ILE A 72 4.10 -8.20 4.67
C ILE A 72 4.81 -7.22 3.75
N SER A 73 4.22 -6.97 2.60
CA SER A 73 4.73 -5.95 1.68
C SER A 73 3.61 -5.10 1.08
N ASN A 74 3.93 -3.87 0.73
CA ASN A 74 2.97 -2.90 0.24
C ASN A 74 3.53 -2.01 -0.86
N ASP A 75 2.67 -1.62 -1.79
CA ASP A 75 2.96 -0.62 -2.80
C ASP A 75 2.37 0.71 -2.37
N LEU A 76 3.17 1.76 -2.40
CA LEU A 76 2.70 3.09 -2.05
C LEU A 76 3.29 4.15 -2.97
N TYR A 77 2.41 4.92 -3.59
CA TYR A 77 2.76 5.99 -4.52
C TYR A 77 2.16 7.32 -4.08
N PRO A 78 2.70 7.96 -3.02
CA PRO A 78 2.23 9.27 -2.61
C PRO A 78 2.44 10.27 -3.75
N MET A 79 1.40 11.03 -4.05
CA MET A 79 1.48 12.07 -5.08
C MET A 79 1.34 13.44 -4.41
N PRO A 80 2.46 14.13 -4.15
CA PRO A 80 2.43 15.45 -3.55
C PRO A 80 1.78 16.43 -4.54
N ASP A 81 0.50 16.76 -4.30
CA ASP A 81 -0.27 17.57 -5.23
C ASP A 81 0.13 19.04 -5.17
N ASP A 82 0.35 19.57 -3.97
CA ASP A 82 0.84 20.92 -3.78
C ASP A 82 1.69 21.07 -2.50
N ARG A 83 2.21 22.28 -2.27
CA ARG A 83 3.02 22.58 -1.08
C ARG A 83 2.20 22.67 0.19
N GLU A 84 0.95 23.07 0.09
CA GLU A 84 0.07 23.33 1.24
C GLU A 84 -0.45 22.03 1.86
N HIS A 85 -0.65 21.00 1.03
CA HIS A 85 -1.24 19.73 1.45
C HIS A 85 -0.25 18.54 1.57
N THR A 86 1.05 18.78 1.40
CA THR A 86 2.08 17.70 1.49
C THR A 86 2.05 16.98 2.84
N TRP A 87 1.79 17.68 3.94
CA TRP A 87 1.73 17.09 5.26
C TRP A 87 0.52 16.16 5.46
N GLN A 88 -0.62 16.47 4.84
CA GLN A 88 -1.81 15.61 4.90
C GLN A 88 -1.55 14.29 4.17
N GLN A 89 -0.85 14.34 3.04
CA GLN A 89 -0.42 13.13 2.32
C GLN A 89 0.59 12.32 3.12
N SER A 90 1.52 12.97 3.80
CA SER A 90 2.45 12.28 4.69
C SER A 90 1.71 11.55 5.81
N ILE A 91 0.69 12.14 6.42
CA ILE A 91 -0.14 11.47 7.43
C ILE A 91 -0.94 10.31 6.82
N ALA A 92 -1.47 10.46 5.61
CA ALA A 92 -2.17 9.37 4.93
C ALA A 92 -1.22 8.21 4.61
N SER A 93 0.01 8.49 4.19
CA SER A 93 1.05 7.48 4.02
C SER A 93 1.42 6.81 5.33
N ASP A 94 1.54 7.59 6.40
CA ASP A 94 1.84 7.10 7.74
C ASP A 94 0.77 6.14 8.28
N PHE A 95 -0.50 6.45 8.03
CA PHE A 95 -1.61 5.55 8.32
C PHE A 95 -1.45 4.19 7.61
N ILE A 96 -1.10 4.19 6.33
CA ILE A 96 -0.87 2.95 5.57
C ILE A 96 0.33 2.18 6.12
N HIS A 97 1.43 2.86 6.41
CA HIS A 97 2.62 2.23 7.01
C HIS A 97 2.30 1.62 8.38
N SER A 98 1.55 2.32 9.22
CA SER A 98 1.07 1.80 10.51
C SER A 98 0.18 0.58 10.35
N LEU A 99 -0.65 0.54 9.30
CA LEU A 99 -1.48 -0.63 8.98
C LEU A 99 -0.62 -1.84 8.60
N MET A 100 0.40 -1.65 7.75
CA MET A 100 1.36 -2.71 7.39
C MET A 100 2.12 -3.23 8.62
N ARG A 101 2.57 -2.33 9.49
CA ARG A 101 3.19 -2.66 10.77
C ARG A 101 2.25 -3.48 11.67
N GLY A 102 0.96 -3.12 11.71
CA GLY A 102 -0.05 -3.88 12.44
C GLY A 102 -0.22 -5.31 11.91
N MET A 103 -0.33 -5.47 10.58
CA MET A 103 -0.45 -6.77 9.91
C MET A 103 0.79 -7.64 10.09
N SER A 104 1.98 -7.04 10.11
CA SER A 104 3.23 -7.78 10.35
C SER A 104 3.42 -8.21 11.82
N GLY A 105 2.51 -7.82 12.72
CA GLY A 105 2.65 -8.06 14.15
C GLY A 105 3.83 -7.33 14.79
N GLY A 106 4.23 -6.20 14.22
CA GLY A 106 5.37 -5.41 14.63
C GLY A 106 6.72 -5.91 14.09
N LYS A 107 6.72 -6.96 13.26
CA LYS A 107 7.92 -7.40 12.53
C LYS A 107 8.22 -6.43 11.39
N PRO A 108 9.45 -6.44 10.86
CA PRO A 108 9.78 -5.71 9.64
C PRO A 108 8.83 -6.05 8.48
N TRP A 109 8.51 -5.04 7.67
CA TRP A 109 7.72 -5.17 6.46
C TRP A 109 8.44 -4.50 5.29
N MET A 110 7.97 -4.69 4.06
CA MET A 110 8.64 -4.19 2.85
C MET A 110 7.78 -3.14 2.14
N LEU A 111 8.35 -1.99 1.81
CA LEU A 111 7.81 -1.12 0.77
C LEU A 111 8.25 -1.68 -0.58
N LEU A 112 7.40 -2.53 -1.17
CA LEU A 112 7.76 -3.35 -2.32
C LEU A 112 7.73 -2.56 -3.63
N GLU A 113 6.87 -1.53 -3.70
CA GLU A 113 6.86 -0.59 -4.81
C GLU A 113 6.71 0.85 -4.32
N CYS A 114 7.57 1.72 -4.82
CA CYS A 114 7.37 3.16 -4.78
C CYS A 114 8.05 3.82 -5.99
N SER A 115 7.58 5.01 -6.39
CA SER A 115 8.24 5.75 -7.45
C SER A 115 9.29 6.71 -6.88
N PRO A 116 10.51 6.74 -7.42
CA PRO A 116 11.50 7.71 -6.99
C PRO A 116 11.19 9.14 -7.48
N SER A 117 10.29 9.32 -8.47
CA SER A 117 9.99 10.63 -9.03
C SER A 117 8.53 10.88 -9.36
N SER A 118 7.94 10.18 -10.30
CA SER A 118 6.56 10.36 -10.76
C SER A 118 5.94 9.05 -11.19
N VAL A 119 4.62 9.01 -11.20
CA VAL A 119 3.85 7.96 -11.86
C VAL A 119 3.41 8.44 -13.25
N ASN A 120 2.79 7.58 -14.07
CA ASN A 120 2.27 7.96 -15.39
C ASN A 120 0.76 7.73 -15.55
N TRP A 121 0.11 7.18 -14.54
CA TRP A 121 -1.30 6.79 -14.57
C TRP A 121 -2.22 7.76 -13.81
N GLY A 122 -1.69 8.82 -13.22
CA GLY A 122 -2.49 9.90 -12.64
C GLY A 122 -3.07 10.83 -13.72
N GLN A 123 -4.12 11.57 -13.38
CA GLN A 123 -4.67 12.61 -14.26
C GLN A 123 -3.63 13.71 -14.55
N ILE A 124 -2.86 14.08 -13.54
CA ILE A 124 -1.73 15.01 -13.63
C ILE A 124 -0.54 14.35 -12.95
N ASN A 125 0.49 14.06 -13.75
CA ASN A 125 1.71 13.42 -13.25
C ASN A 125 2.76 14.48 -12.96
N LYS A 126 2.99 14.77 -11.69
CA LYS A 126 3.99 15.74 -11.24
C LYS A 126 5.26 15.03 -10.77
N LEU A 127 6.39 15.59 -11.07
CA LEU A 127 7.66 15.16 -10.52
C LEU A 127 7.72 15.51 -9.03
N LYS A 128 8.18 14.59 -8.21
CA LYS A 128 8.51 14.87 -6.81
C LYS A 128 9.55 15.98 -6.73
N ARG A 129 9.32 16.93 -5.86
CA ARG A 129 10.29 17.99 -5.55
C ARG A 129 11.54 17.38 -4.88
N PRO A 130 12.70 18.03 -4.97
CA PRO A 130 13.88 17.61 -4.21
C PRO A 130 13.56 17.40 -2.73
N GLY A 131 14.02 16.28 -2.18
CA GLY A 131 13.83 15.92 -0.79
C GLY A 131 12.52 15.18 -0.45
N VAL A 132 11.48 15.26 -1.28
CA VAL A 132 10.20 14.56 -1.02
C VAL A 132 10.41 13.05 -1.03
N HIS A 133 11.14 12.52 -2.01
CA HIS A 133 11.46 11.09 -2.06
C HIS A 133 12.21 10.62 -0.80
N ARG A 134 13.21 11.38 -0.36
CA ARG A 134 13.93 11.08 0.89
C ARG A 134 12.98 11.04 2.10
N GLN A 135 12.07 12.01 2.22
CA GLN A 135 11.07 12.06 3.30
C GLN A 135 10.18 10.81 3.29
N GLU A 136 9.66 10.41 2.14
CA GLU A 136 8.80 9.23 2.00
C GLU A 136 9.51 7.93 2.42
N VAL A 137 10.76 7.76 1.99
CA VAL A 137 11.57 6.59 2.34
C VAL A 137 11.86 6.56 3.85
N LEU A 138 12.31 7.67 4.43
CA LEU A 138 12.58 7.73 5.87
C LEU A 138 11.32 7.53 6.70
N GLN A 139 10.16 7.99 6.22
CA GLN A 139 8.88 7.76 6.87
C GLN A 139 8.51 6.28 6.88
N ALA A 140 8.68 5.57 5.76
CA ALA A 140 8.44 4.14 5.69
C ALA A 140 9.35 3.37 6.66
N VAL A 141 10.64 3.70 6.69
CA VAL A 141 11.63 3.10 7.62
C VAL A 141 11.28 3.41 9.08
N ALA A 142 10.89 4.63 9.40
CA ALA A 142 10.45 5.01 10.74
C ALA A 142 9.20 4.23 11.21
N ASN A 143 8.40 3.73 10.28
CA ASN A 143 7.25 2.85 10.52
C ASN A 143 7.59 1.35 10.41
N GLY A 144 8.86 0.98 10.31
CA GLY A 144 9.32 -0.41 10.36
C GLY A 144 9.49 -1.10 9.01
N ALA A 145 9.50 -0.36 7.91
CA ALA A 145 9.96 -0.94 6.65
C ALA A 145 11.47 -1.17 6.72
N ASP A 146 11.92 -2.40 6.44
CA ASP A 146 13.35 -2.73 6.36
C ASP A 146 13.87 -2.73 4.93
N THR A 147 12.98 -2.71 3.96
CA THR A 147 13.31 -2.80 2.54
C THR A 147 12.48 -1.80 1.73
N ILE A 148 13.17 -1.08 0.84
CA ILE A 148 12.55 -0.12 -0.08
C ILE A 148 12.88 -0.53 -1.51
N HIS A 149 11.85 -0.87 -2.29
CA HIS A 149 11.99 -1.18 -3.70
C HIS A 149 11.39 -0.08 -4.56
N TYR A 150 12.02 0.16 -5.70
CA TYR A 150 11.58 1.16 -6.66
C TYR A 150 10.89 0.52 -7.87
N PHE A 151 9.74 0.96 -8.20
CA PHE A 151 9.21 0.83 -9.53
C PHE A 151 9.48 2.14 -10.27
N GLN A 152 10.51 2.17 -11.15
CA GLN A 152 11.33 1.05 -11.59
C GLN A 152 12.82 1.41 -11.62
N TRP A 153 13.68 0.42 -11.81
CA TRP A 153 15.13 0.68 -11.93
C TRP A 153 15.45 1.53 -13.15
N ARG A 154 14.99 1.14 -14.32
CA ARG A 154 15.24 1.86 -15.59
C ARG A 154 13.94 2.13 -16.32
N LYS A 155 13.76 3.37 -16.75
CA LYS A 155 12.59 3.83 -17.47
C LYS A 155 12.40 3.07 -18.78
N GLY A 156 11.20 2.49 -18.96
CA GLY A 156 10.83 1.76 -20.16
C GLY A 156 10.79 2.64 -21.39
N ARG A 157 11.26 2.13 -22.54
CA ARG A 157 11.24 2.86 -23.83
C ARG A 157 9.92 2.71 -24.59
N GLY A 158 9.09 1.77 -24.17
CA GLY A 158 7.79 1.47 -24.78
C GLY A 158 6.85 0.87 -23.75
N GLY A 159 5.64 0.52 -24.19
CA GLY A 159 4.60 -0.04 -23.32
C GLY A 159 3.83 1.05 -22.58
N PHE A 160 2.94 0.60 -21.72
CA PHE A 160 1.99 1.46 -21.01
C PHE A 160 2.68 2.41 -20.03
N GLU A 161 3.75 1.95 -19.37
CA GLU A 161 4.45 2.65 -18.30
C GLU A 161 5.76 3.31 -18.73
N LYS A 162 5.92 3.58 -20.03
CA LYS A 162 7.13 4.23 -20.60
C LYS A 162 7.43 5.62 -20.03
N TYR A 163 6.45 6.27 -19.41
CA TYR A 163 6.61 7.57 -18.75
C TYR A 163 6.63 7.49 -17.22
N HIS A 164 6.53 6.27 -16.66
CA HIS A 164 6.66 6.09 -15.23
C HIS A 164 8.05 6.50 -14.75
N GLY A 165 8.14 7.06 -13.55
CA GLY A 165 9.42 7.42 -12.95
C GLY A 165 10.32 6.19 -12.76
N ALA A 166 11.62 6.42 -12.82
CA ALA A 166 12.61 5.38 -12.61
C ALA A 166 13.87 5.97 -11.97
N VAL A 167 14.70 5.11 -11.38
CA VAL A 167 16.02 5.53 -10.87
C VAL A 167 16.90 6.00 -12.03
N VAL A 168 16.94 5.21 -13.11
CA VAL A 168 17.68 5.56 -14.34
C VAL A 168 16.68 6.02 -15.40
N ASP A 169 16.76 7.28 -15.82
CA ASP A 169 15.90 7.86 -16.85
C ASP A 169 16.29 7.37 -18.28
N HIS A 170 15.52 7.79 -19.28
CA HIS A 170 15.71 7.42 -20.70
C HIS A 170 17.12 7.73 -21.23
N GLU A 171 17.74 8.79 -20.75
CA GLU A 171 19.13 9.14 -21.13
C GLU A 171 20.16 8.13 -20.63
N GLY A 172 19.84 7.32 -19.62
CA GLY A 172 20.71 6.27 -19.10
C GLY A 172 21.92 6.79 -18.30
N SER A 173 21.85 8.00 -17.77
CA SER A 173 22.92 8.65 -17.00
C SER A 173 22.70 8.51 -15.49
N ASP A 174 23.79 8.40 -14.74
CA ASP A 174 23.83 8.50 -13.28
C ASP A 174 23.82 9.96 -12.77
N ARG A 175 23.92 10.94 -13.70
CA ARG A 175 24.01 12.37 -13.36
C ARG A 175 22.65 13.04 -13.12
N GLY A 176 21.56 12.33 -13.43
CA GLY A 176 20.21 12.84 -13.22
C GLY A 176 19.90 13.06 -11.74
N ARG A 177 19.09 14.10 -11.44
CA ARG A 177 18.71 14.44 -10.05
C ARG A 177 18.11 13.24 -9.30
N VAL A 178 17.20 12.50 -9.95
CA VAL A 178 16.51 11.36 -9.33
C VAL A 178 17.50 10.25 -8.96
N TYR A 179 18.43 9.94 -9.86
CA TYR A 179 19.49 8.96 -9.58
C TYR A 179 20.33 9.38 -8.36
N GLN A 180 20.77 10.64 -8.34
CA GLN A 180 21.57 11.17 -7.25
C GLN A 180 20.82 11.20 -5.91
N GLU A 181 19.53 11.51 -5.92
CA GLU A 181 18.68 11.42 -4.72
C GLU A 181 18.56 9.97 -4.22
N CYS A 182 18.31 9.00 -5.11
CA CYS A 182 18.25 7.59 -4.72
C CYS A 182 19.58 7.09 -4.14
N ALA A 183 20.70 7.44 -4.76
CA ALA A 183 22.04 7.08 -4.29
C ALA A 183 22.33 7.69 -2.89
N ALA A 184 21.95 8.96 -2.69
CA ALA A 184 22.12 9.64 -1.41
C ALA A 184 21.24 8.99 -0.32
N VAL A 185 19.99 8.67 -0.62
CA VAL A 185 19.07 7.98 0.30
C VAL A 185 19.60 6.59 0.65
N GLY A 186 20.10 5.82 -0.32
CA GLY A 186 20.72 4.52 -0.06
C GLY A 186 21.93 4.61 0.86
N SER A 187 22.79 5.62 0.66
CA SER A 187 23.94 5.85 1.55
C SER A 187 23.51 6.26 2.95
N GLU A 188 22.46 7.06 3.08
CA GLU A 188 21.90 7.48 4.37
C GLU A 188 21.31 6.27 5.10
N LEU A 189 20.52 5.43 4.44
CA LEU A 189 19.95 4.22 5.03
C LEU A 189 21.04 3.26 5.53
N ALA A 190 22.12 3.09 4.79
CA ALA A 190 23.25 2.29 5.24
C ALA A 190 23.87 2.83 6.54
N SER A 191 23.87 4.15 6.73
CA SER A 191 24.34 4.76 7.99
C SER A 191 23.39 4.61 9.17
N LEU A 192 22.12 4.31 8.89
CA LEU A 192 21.05 4.13 9.89
C LEU A 192 20.78 2.65 10.20
N GLU A 193 21.53 1.71 9.63
CA GLU A 193 21.30 0.25 9.77
C GLU A 193 21.11 -0.18 11.23
N SER A 194 21.93 0.32 12.15
CA SER A 194 21.85 -0.02 13.57
C SER A 194 20.56 0.48 14.25
N LEU A 195 19.92 1.51 13.72
CA LEU A 195 18.64 2.04 14.22
C LEU A 195 17.47 1.21 13.67
N CYS A 196 17.57 0.77 12.42
CA CYS A 196 16.53 -0.02 11.75
C CYS A 196 16.39 -1.44 12.34
N GLN A 197 17.41 -1.93 13.07
CA GLN A 197 17.40 -3.22 13.76
C GLN A 197 16.73 -3.18 15.15
N GLN A 198 16.31 -2.03 15.62
CA GLN A 198 15.67 -1.89 16.91
C GLN A 198 14.17 -2.14 16.83
N ASP A 199 13.61 -2.73 17.88
CA ASP A 199 12.17 -2.87 18.00
C ASP A 199 11.49 -1.48 17.99
N LEU A 200 10.47 -1.36 17.19
CA LEU A 200 9.67 -0.13 17.17
C LEU A 200 8.88 0.00 18.48
N PRO A 201 8.76 1.21 19.01
CA PRO A 201 7.95 1.44 20.20
C PRO A 201 6.50 1.05 19.96
N LYS A 202 5.87 0.43 20.95
CA LYS A 202 4.44 0.13 20.93
C LYS A 202 3.66 1.43 21.09
N GLY A 203 2.60 1.58 20.30
CA GLY A 203 1.68 2.70 20.46
C GLY A 203 0.78 2.53 21.69
N ASP A 204 0.41 3.64 22.31
CA ASP A 204 -0.53 3.67 23.46
C ASP A 204 -1.99 3.55 23.01
N VAL A 205 -2.27 3.83 21.74
CA VAL A 205 -3.60 3.81 21.12
C VAL A 205 -3.58 2.93 19.89
N ALA A 206 -4.61 2.11 19.70
CA ALA A 206 -4.82 1.29 18.51
C ALA A 206 -6.07 1.76 17.77
N ILE A 207 -5.97 1.82 16.44
CA ILE A 207 -7.11 1.99 15.55
C ILE A 207 -7.36 0.66 14.86
N VAL A 208 -8.58 0.14 15.01
CA VAL A 208 -8.99 -1.09 14.33
C VAL A 208 -9.47 -0.74 12.93
N TYR A 209 -8.82 -1.33 11.92
CA TYR A 209 -9.25 -1.24 10.53
C TYR A 209 -9.75 -2.61 10.08
N ASP A 210 -11.03 -2.71 9.72
CA ASP A 210 -11.70 -3.95 9.37
C ASP A 210 -12.37 -3.87 8.00
N TRP A 211 -11.95 -4.73 7.07
CA TRP A 211 -12.49 -4.77 5.70
C TRP A 211 -13.95 -5.17 5.64
N GLU A 212 -14.38 -6.10 6.49
CA GLU A 212 -15.78 -6.56 6.47
C GLU A 212 -16.74 -5.47 6.94
N SER A 213 -16.37 -4.73 7.98
CA SER A 213 -17.14 -3.55 8.42
C SER A 213 -17.19 -2.48 7.32
N ARG A 214 -16.09 -2.25 6.62
CA ARG A 214 -16.04 -1.35 5.48
C ARG A 214 -16.95 -1.81 4.36
N TRP A 215 -16.90 -3.08 3.99
CA TRP A 215 -17.77 -3.67 2.97
C TRP A 215 -19.24 -3.56 3.33
N ALA A 216 -19.60 -3.89 4.57
CA ALA A 216 -20.97 -3.77 5.05
C ALA A 216 -21.48 -2.33 4.96
N LEU A 217 -20.68 -1.34 5.36
CA LEU A 217 -21.06 0.08 5.26
C LEU A 217 -21.18 0.53 3.79
N ASN A 218 -20.29 0.08 2.91
CA ASN A 218 -20.34 0.42 1.50
C ASN A 218 -21.50 -0.24 0.75
N ALA A 219 -21.92 -1.43 1.17
CA ALA A 219 -23.07 -2.13 0.60
C ALA A 219 -24.41 -1.55 1.07
N SER A 220 -24.46 -0.92 2.25
CA SER A 220 -25.69 -0.36 2.80
C SER A 220 -26.09 0.97 2.14
N CYS A 221 -27.38 1.31 2.23
CA CYS A 221 -27.90 2.63 1.82
C CYS A 221 -27.55 3.75 2.81
N GLY A 222 -26.58 3.54 3.67
CA GLY A 222 -26.13 4.46 4.71
C GLY A 222 -25.30 5.64 4.18
N PRO A 223 -24.20 5.99 4.83
CA PRO A 223 -23.38 7.12 4.44
C PRO A 223 -22.87 6.99 2.99
N LYS A 224 -22.98 8.05 2.23
CA LYS A 224 -22.54 8.06 0.83
C LYS A 224 -21.04 7.87 0.73
N LYS A 225 -20.60 7.15 -0.31
CA LYS A 225 -19.18 7.02 -0.65
C LYS A 225 -18.59 8.41 -0.86
N ALA A 226 -17.43 8.66 -0.25
CA ALA A 226 -16.66 9.85 -0.52
C ALA A 226 -16.17 9.83 -1.98
N LYS A 227 -15.92 11.01 -2.55
CA LYS A 227 -15.30 11.09 -3.87
C LYS A 227 -13.92 10.44 -3.80
N ALA A 228 -13.68 9.48 -4.67
CA ALA A 228 -12.38 8.85 -4.80
C ALA A 228 -11.29 9.91 -5.02
N VAL A 229 -10.33 9.98 -4.11
CA VAL A 229 -9.09 10.73 -4.30
C VAL A 229 -8.06 9.72 -4.78
N TYR A 230 -7.74 9.82 -6.06
CA TYR A 230 -6.72 8.96 -6.66
C TYR A 230 -5.36 9.17 -5.95
N PRO A 231 -4.51 8.13 -5.72
CA PRO A 231 -4.63 6.78 -6.28
C PRO A 231 -5.49 5.79 -5.49
N TYR A 232 -5.89 6.11 -4.28
CA TYR A 232 -6.62 5.20 -3.42
C TYR A 232 -8.06 5.68 -3.25
N PRO A 233 -9.05 4.97 -3.82
CA PRO A 233 -10.44 5.28 -3.52
C PRO A 233 -10.63 5.20 -2.01
N SER A 234 -10.94 6.33 -1.39
CA SER A 234 -11.36 6.38 -0.01
C SER A 234 -12.88 6.33 0.07
N ASP A 235 -13.36 5.76 1.12
CA ASP A 235 -14.75 5.74 1.51
C ASP A 235 -14.88 6.30 2.92
N ILE A 236 -16.12 6.53 3.37
CA ILE A 236 -16.38 7.15 4.67
C ILE A 236 -15.72 6.37 5.82
N TYR A 237 -15.67 5.03 5.74
CA TYR A 237 -15.03 4.22 6.77
C TYR A 237 -13.52 4.49 6.84
N THR A 238 -12.85 4.41 5.69
CA THR A 238 -11.42 4.69 5.61
C THR A 238 -11.10 6.14 6.01
N GLU A 239 -11.89 7.11 5.54
CA GLU A 239 -11.73 8.52 5.92
C GLU A 239 -11.91 8.75 7.43
N ALA A 240 -12.87 8.09 8.07
CA ALA A 240 -13.05 8.17 9.52
C ALA A 240 -11.83 7.62 10.28
N CYS A 241 -11.32 6.45 9.87
CA CYS A 241 -10.10 5.90 10.45
C CYS A 241 -8.90 6.83 10.29
N GLN A 242 -8.72 7.39 9.10
CA GLN A 242 -7.65 8.37 8.83
C GLN A 242 -7.83 9.68 9.61
N ALA A 243 -9.06 10.14 9.83
CA ALA A 243 -9.32 11.33 10.64
C ALA A 243 -8.93 11.14 12.10
N HIS A 244 -9.25 9.98 12.68
CA HIS A 244 -8.82 9.62 14.02
C HIS A 244 -7.30 9.48 14.10
N TYR A 245 -6.69 8.79 13.13
CA TYR A 245 -5.23 8.64 13.05
C TYR A 245 -4.54 10.01 13.00
N ARG A 246 -5.02 10.90 12.13
CA ARG A 246 -4.49 12.26 12.03
C ARG A 246 -4.60 13.03 13.33
N ALA A 247 -5.73 12.95 14.02
CA ALA A 247 -5.91 13.64 15.29
C ALA A 247 -4.90 13.18 16.36
N LEU A 248 -4.60 11.87 16.39
CA LEU A 248 -3.63 11.30 17.33
C LEU A 248 -2.17 11.60 16.95
N THR A 249 -1.88 11.74 15.65
CA THR A 249 -0.52 11.99 15.16
C THR A 249 -0.12 13.48 15.31
N VAL A 250 -1.09 14.40 15.28
CA VAL A 250 -0.84 15.85 15.33
C VAL A 250 -0.98 16.41 16.75
N ALA A 251 -1.58 15.65 17.67
CA ALA A 251 -1.74 16.05 19.08
C ALA A 251 -0.44 15.91 19.86
#